data_1d54279efea7fe71572c26bad1030aee
#
_entry.id   1d54279efea7fe71572c26bad1030aee
#
_cell.length_a   1.000
_cell.length_b   1.000
_cell.length_c   1.000
_cell.angle_alpha   90.00
_cell.angle_beta   90.00
_cell.angle_gamma   90.00
#
_symmetry.space_group_name_H-M   'P 1'
#
loop_
_entity.id
_entity.type
_entity.pdbx_description
1 polymer ?
#
loop_
_entity_poly.entity_id
_entity_poly.type
_entity_poly.pdbx_seq_one_letter_code
_entity_poly.pdbx_strand_id
1 'polypeptide(L)'
;QVLRWAAEHRVPVVPRGAGSGLSGGADAVDGSVVLSTERMRDIRIDPATRTAVVQPGLTNTEVKRAAAEHGLWYPPDPSSIDISSIGGNAATNAGGLCCVKYGVTGDYVLGMEVVLADGTALRLGGPLLKDVAGLSLTKLFIGSEGILGVITELTLRLIPAQPPAST
;
A
#
# COMPACT_ATOMS: atom_id res chain seq x y z
N GLN A 1 -16.53 9.26 5.81
CA GLN A 1 -18.02 9.18 5.92
C GLN A 1 -18.50 7.74 6.05
N VAL A 2 -18.15 6.83 5.13
CA VAL A 2 -18.62 5.42 5.14
C VAL A 2 -18.30 4.72 6.48
N LEU A 3 -17.05 4.82 6.96
CA LEU A 3 -16.64 4.17 8.20
C LEU A 3 -17.40 4.71 9.42
N ARG A 4 -17.63 6.03 9.52
CA ARG A 4 -18.43 6.61 10.59
C ARG A 4 -19.86 6.09 10.58
N TRP A 5 -20.48 6.09 9.41
CA TRP A 5 -21.82 5.54 9.23
C TRP A 5 -21.87 4.07 9.64
N ALA A 6 -20.91 3.27 9.20
CA ALA A 6 -20.83 1.85 9.52
C ALA A 6 -20.65 1.62 11.04
N ALA A 7 -19.80 2.41 11.70
CA ALA A 7 -19.60 2.36 13.14
C ALA A 7 -20.90 2.71 13.91
N GLU A 8 -21.60 3.77 13.49
CA GLU A 8 -22.87 4.20 14.08
C GLU A 8 -23.95 3.12 13.96
N HIS A 9 -24.02 2.44 12.83
CA HIS A 9 -25.02 1.41 12.54
C HIS A 9 -24.55 -0.01 12.87
N ARG A 10 -23.33 -0.18 13.41
CA ARG A 10 -22.71 -1.47 13.72
C ARG A 10 -22.65 -2.42 12.53
N VAL A 11 -22.40 -1.86 11.35
CA VAL A 11 -22.24 -2.64 10.11
C VAL A 11 -20.75 -2.96 9.90
N PRO A 12 -20.37 -4.24 9.74
CA PRO A 12 -18.99 -4.60 9.43
C PRO A 12 -18.55 -4.00 8.09
N VAL A 13 -17.28 -3.58 7.99
CA VAL A 13 -16.69 -3.06 6.76
C VAL A 13 -15.53 -3.96 6.36
N VAL A 14 -15.53 -4.41 5.11
CA VAL A 14 -14.44 -5.17 4.50
C VAL A 14 -13.70 -4.27 3.51
N PRO A 15 -12.49 -3.78 3.83
CA PRO A 15 -11.68 -3.05 2.87
C PRO A 15 -11.23 -3.98 1.74
N ARG A 16 -11.37 -3.54 0.50
CA ARG A 16 -10.99 -4.35 -0.67
C ARG A 16 -10.14 -3.54 -1.64
N GLY A 17 -8.93 -4.04 -1.90
CA GLY A 17 -8.11 -3.61 -3.03
C GLY A 17 -8.51 -4.38 -4.30
N ALA A 18 -7.55 -5.02 -4.96
CA ALA A 18 -7.80 -5.84 -6.15
C ALA A 18 -8.43 -7.21 -5.85
N GLY A 19 -8.53 -7.63 -4.59
CA GLY A 19 -9.08 -8.92 -4.21
C GLY A 19 -8.22 -10.13 -4.60
N SER A 20 -6.94 -9.93 -4.89
CA SER A 20 -6.01 -10.99 -5.32
C SER A 20 -5.33 -11.74 -4.16
N GLY A 21 -5.62 -11.37 -2.90
CA GLY A 21 -5.07 -12.04 -1.71
C GLY A 21 -5.67 -13.43 -1.52
N LEU A 22 -4.83 -14.38 -1.02
CA LEU A 22 -5.23 -15.78 -0.86
C LEU A 22 -5.78 -16.12 0.53
N SER A 23 -5.62 -15.20 1.50
CA SER A 23 -6.05 -15.41 2.89
C SER A 23 -7.52 -15.09 3.17
N GLY A 24 -8.28 -14.61 2.18
CA GLY A 24 -9.70 -14.29 2.32
C GLY A 24 -9.99 -12.95 3.00
N GLY A 25 -8.98 -12.12 3.31
CA GLY A 25 -9.17 -10.83 3.99
C GLY A 25 -10.03 -9.81 3.24
N ALA A 26 -10.21 -10.01 1.93
CA ALA A 26 -11.07 -9.18 1.08
C ALA A 26 -12.44 -9.81 0.78
N ASP A 27 -12.75 -10.96 1.37
CA ASP A 27 -14.02 -11.65 1.12
C ASP A 27 -15.15 -11.00 1.92
N ALA A 28 -16.26 -10.78 1.23
CA ALA A 28 -17.43 -10.19 1.85
C ALA A 28 -18.08 -11.21 2.82
N VAL A 29 -18.47 -10.72 3.99
CA VAL A 29 -19.30 -11.47 4.93
C VAL A 29 -20.72 -10.92 4.91
N ASP A 30 -21.70 -11.78 5.24
CA ASP A 30 -23.10 -11.38 5.23
C ASP A 30 -23.36 -10.18 6.14
N GLY A 31 -24.11 -9.21 5.64
CA GLY A 31 -24.42 -7.97 6.35
C GLY A 31 -23.30 -6.94 6.39
N SER A 32 -22.18 -7.17 5.70
CA SER A 32 -21.08 -6.22 5.62
C SER A 32 -21.18 -5.26 4.43
N VAL A 33 -20.47 -4.13 4.53
CA VAL A 33 -20.19 -3.22 3.41
C VAL A 33 -18.79 -3.51 2.90
N VAL A 34 -18.65 -3.82 1.62
CA VAL A 34 -17.35 -3.89 0.94
C VAL A 34 -16.94 -2.49 0.51
N LEU A 35 -15.84 -2.00 1.06
CA LEU A 35 -15.27 -0.70 0.72
C LEU A 35 -14.12 -0.88 -0.28
N SER A 36 -14.42 -0.74 -1.56
CA SER A 36 -13.40 -0.82 -2.62
C SER A 36 -12.55 0.45 -2.70
N THR A 37 -11.24 0.25 -2.77
CA THR A 37 -10.26 1.34 -3.01
C THR A 37 -9.89 1.47 -4.49
N GLU A 38 -10.49 0.71 -5.39
CA GLU A 38 -10.16 0.61 -6.82
C GLU A 38 -10.15 1.97 -7.54
N ARG A 39 -10.99 2.90 -7.10
CA ARG A 39 -11.10 4.25 -7.69
C ARG A 39 -10.09 5.25 -7.13
N MET A 40 -9.32 4.89 -6.12
CA MET A 40 -8.27 5.73 -5.52
C MET A 40 -6.95 5.48 -6.26
N ARG A 41 -6.64 6.31 -7.26
CA ARG A 41 -5.59 6.02 -8.25
C ARG A 41 -4.60 7.16 -8.51
N ASP A 42 -4.54 8.16 -7.65
CA ASP A 42 -3.58 9.25 -7.79
C ASP A 42 -2.16 8.78 -7.51
N ILE A 43 -1.20 9.33 -8.26
CA ILE A 43 0.23 9.09 -8.08
C ILE A 43 1.02 10.37 -8.29
N ARG A 44 2.01 10.59 -7.44
CA ARG A 44 2.98 11.69 -7.57
C ARG A 44 4.37 11.13 -7.29
N ILE A 45 5.29 11.30 -8.24
CA ILE A 45 6.70 10.93 -8.11
C ILE A 45 7.51 12.18 -7.79
N ASP A 46 8.37 12.10 -6.79
CA ASP A 46 9.40 13.10 -6.54
C ASP A 46 10.77 12.47 -6.80
N PRO A 47 11.39 12.75 -7.97
CA PRO A 47 12.71 12.21 -8.31
C PRO A 47 13.83 12.72 -7.41
N ALA A 48 13.71 13.93 -6.84
CA ALA A 48 14.74 14.51 -5.99
C ALA A 48 14.86 13.76 -4.66
N THR A 49 13.75 13.39 -4.06
CA THR A 49 13.71 12.59 -2.83
C THR A 49 13.63 11.09 -3.09
N ARG A 50 13.44 10.68 -4.34
CA ARG A 50 13.20 9.29 -4.75
C ARG A 50 12.04 8.67 -4.01
N THR A 51 10.93 9.40 -3.95
CA THR A 51 9.70 8.93 -3.31
C THR A 51 8.53 8.95 -4.27
N ALA A 52 7.55 8.13 -4.00
CA ALA A 52 6.24 8.14 -4.65
C ALA A 52 5.16 8.26 -3.60
N VAL A 53 4.26 9.23 -3.76
CA VAL A 53 2.99 9.28 -3.00
C VAL A 53 1.92 8.69 -3.89
N VAL A 54 1.29 7.62 -3.43
CA VAL A 54 0.38 6.80 -4.24
C VAL A 54 -0.90 6.49 -3.49
N GLN A 55 -2.02 6.45 -4.19
CA GLN A 55 -3.27 5.96 -3.66
C GLN A 55 -3.39 4.43 -3.82
N PRO A 56 -4.12 3.74 -2.91
CA PRO A 56 -4.08 2.29 -2.74
C PRO A 56 -4.63 1.46 -3.91
N GLY A 57 -5.45 2.04 -4.80
CA GLY A 57 -6.07 1.35 -5.92
C GLY A 57 -5.20 1.22 -7.17
N LEU A 58 -4.01 1.85 -7.20
CA LEU A 58 -3.04 1.64 -8.28
C LEU A 58 -2.51 0.21 -8.25
N THR A 59 -2.25 -0.39 -9.41
CA THR A 59 -1.55 -1.66 -9.46
C THR A 59 -0.05 -1.48 -9.23
N ASN A 60 0.61 -2.55 -8.80
CA ASN A 60 2.06 -2.55 -8.62
C ASN A 60 2.78 -2.18 -9.94
N THR A 61 2.34 -2.75 -11.07
CA THR A 61 2.87 -2.45 -12.41
C THR A 61 2.73 -0.97 -12.79
N GLU A 62 1.63 -0.31 -12.43
CA GLU A 62 1.45 1.12 -12.70
C GLU A 62 2.43 1.98 -11.91
N VAL A 63 2.66 1.65 -10.64
CA VAL A 63 3.66 2.35 -9.81
C VAL A 63 5.06 2.17 -10.40
N LYS A 64 5.42 0.94 -10.82
CA LYS A 64 6.71 0.67 -11.48
C LYS A 64 6.87 1.44 -12.78
N ARG A 65 5.82 1.52 -13.60
CA ARG A 65 5.84 2.25 -14.87
C ARG A 65 6.06 3.74 -14.64
N ALA A 66 5.30 4.35 -13.72
CA ALA A 66 5.46 5.75 -13.38
C ALA A 66 6.87 6.06 -12.81
N ALA A 67 7.41 5.19 -11.97
CA ALA A 67 8.78 5.35 -11.46
C ALA A 67 9.83 5.28 -12.58
N ALA A 68 9.65 4.40 -13.55
CA ALA A 68 10.58 4.21 -14.67
C ALA A 68 10.68 5.44 -15.57
N GLU A 69 9.62 6.25 -15.73
CA GLU A 69 9.62 7.51 -16.46
C GLU A 69 10.62 8.53 -15.88
N HIS A 70 11.01 8.35 -14.61
CA HIS A 70 11.98 9.18 -13.89
C HIS A 70 13.33 8.48 -13.66
N GLY A 71 13.61 7.35 -14.33
CA GLY A 71 14.83 6.57 -14.11
C GLY A 71 14.87 5.90 -12.72
N LEU A 72 13.73 5.70 -12.09
CA LEU A 72 13.58 5.10 -10.78
C LEU A 72 12.90 3.73 -10.87
N TRP A 73 13.01 2.95 -9.81
CA TRP A 73 12.43 1.63 -9.72
C TRP A 73 11.82 1.36 -8.34
N TYR A 74 10.67 0.68 -8.34
CA TYR A 74 10.03 0.12 -7.17
C TYR A 74 10.25 -1.40 -7.15
N PRO A 75 11.14 -1.94 -6.28
CA PRO A 75 11.58 -3.34 -6.36
C PRO A 75 10.53 -4.42 -6.07
N PRO A 76 9.63 -4.30 -5.06
CA PRO A 76 8.71 -5.39 -4.73
C PRO A 76 7.92 -5.88 -5.95
N ASP A 77 7.92 -7.21 -6.15
CA ASP A 77 7.41 -7.86 -7.38
C ASP A 77 6.60 -9.12 -7.06
N PRO A 78 5.45 -8.99 -6.35
CA PRO A 78 4.61 -10.15 -6.09
C PRO A 78 4.20 -10.84 -7.40
N SER A 79 3.93 -12.14 -7.36
CA SER A 79 3.49 -12.91 -8.55
C SER A 79 2.22 -12.33 -9.19
N SER A 80 1.40 -11.63 -8.41
CA SER A 80 0.21 -10.90 -8.83
C SER A 80 0.46 -9.46 -9.29
N ILE A 81 1.70 -9.11 -9.64
CA ILE A 81 2.17 -7.74 -9.91
C ILE A 81 1.26 -6.94 -10.86
N ASP A 82 0.70 -7.58 -11.89
CA ASP A 82 -0.12 -6.92 -12.90
C ASP A 82 -1.55 -6.62 -12.43
N ILE A 83 -2.03 -7.34 -11.43
CA ILE A 83 -3.41 -7.27 -10.96
C ILE A 83 -3.53 -6.79 -9.51
N SER A 84 -2.52 -7.01 -8.67
CA SER A 84 -2.59 -6.62 -7.27
C SER A 84 -2.46 -5.10 -7.08
N SER A 85 -3.28 -4.55 -6.19
CA SER A 85 -3.22 -3.13 -5.83
C SER A 85 -2.12 -2.85 -4.83
N ILE A 86 -1.53 -1.65 -4.91
CA ILE A 86 -0.43 -1.24 -4.01
C ILE A 86 -0.89 -1.18 -2.54
N GLY A 87 -2.13 -0.80 -2.27
CA GLY A 87 -2.71 -0.86 -0.94
C GLY A 87 -2.87 -2.29 -0.44
N GLY A 88 -3.28 -3.22 -1.32
CA GLY A 88 -3.31 -4.66 -1.04
C GLY A 88 -1.92 -5.22 -0.77
N ASN A 89 -0.90 -4.82 -1.56
CA ASN A 89 0.48 -5.22 -1.31
C ASN A 89 0.98 -4.77 0.06
N ALA A 90 0.62 -3.56 0.51
CA ALA A 90 0.96 -3.08 1.85
C ALA A 90 0.17 -3.85 2.93
N ALA A 91 -1.13 -4.06 2.74
CA ALA A 91 -1.98 -4.76 3.70
C ALA A 91 -1.54 -6.23 3.93
N THR A 92 -0.98 -6.89 2.92
CA THR A 92 -0.48 -8.27 3.01
C THR A 92 1.03 -8.36 3.21
N ASN A 93 1.75 -7.23 3.22
CA ASN A 93 3.20 -7.17 3.16
C ASN A 93 3.77 -8.04 2.03
N ALA A 94 3.23 -7.87 0.83
CA ALA A 94 3.50 -8.73 -0.30
C ALA A 94 4.99 -8.76 -0.68
N GLY A 95 5.48 -9.95 -1.00
CA GLY A 95 6.82 -10.21 -1.50
C GLY A 95 6.79 -10.93 -2.84
N GLY A 96 7.96 -11.07 -3.47
CA GLY A 96 8.16 -11.74 -4.75
C GLY A 96 9.61 -12.15 -4.98
N LEU A 97 9.99 -12.46 -6.21
CA LEU A 97 11.33 -12.97 -6.55
C LEU A 97 12.45 -12.00 -6.20
N CYS A 98 12.25 -10.70 -6.43
CA CYS A 98 13.25 -9.67 -6.11
C CYS A 98 13.45 -9.49 -4.60
N CYS A 99 12.56 -9.99 -3.76
CA CYS A 99 12.56 -9.72 -2.31
C CYS A 99 13.72 -10.35 -1.56
N VAL A 100 14.30 -11.43 -2.08
CA VAL A 100 15.51 -12.05 -1.49
C VAL A 100 16.66 -11.05 -1.42
N LYS A 101 16.79 -10.19 -2.43
CA LYS A 101 17.85 -9.16 -2.47
C LYS A 101 17.37 -7.80 -1.95
N TYR A 102 16.15 -7.40 -2.29
CA TYR A 102 15.70 -6.03 -2.11
C TYR A 102 14.73 -5.83 -0.94
N GLY A 103 14.20 -6.90 -0.36
CA GLY A 103 13.19 -6.83 0.69
C GLY A 103 11.76 -6.84 0.15
N VAL A 104 10.80 -6.80 1.06
CA VAL A 104 9.36 -6.89 0.80
C VAL A 104 8.69 -5.50 0.75
N THR A 105 7.40 -5.44 0.49
CA THR A 105 6.64 -4.17 0.41
C THR A 105 6.89 -3.27 1.62
N GLY A 106 6.90 -3.83 2.84
CA GLY A 106 7.10 -3.08 4.07
C GLY A 106 8.45 -2.37 4.21
N ASP A 107 9.47 -2.83 3.48
CA ASP A 107 10.79 -2.20 3.46
C ASP A 107 10.81 -0.93 2.60
N TYR A 108 9.78 -0.72 1.80
CA TYR A 108 9.62 0.42 0.90
C TYR A 108 8.55 1.41 1.32
N VAL A 109 7.72 1.10 2.30
CA VAL A 109 6.73 2.04 2.84
C VAL A 109 7.37 2.94 3.87
N LEU A 110 7.55 4.22 3.53
CA LEU A 110 8.07 5.28 4.40
C LEU A 110 6.99 5.92 5.25
N GLY A 111 5.77 5.95 4.75
CA GLY A 111 4.62 6.52 5.45
C GLY A 111 3.31 6.12 4.81
N MET A 112 2.22 6.41 5.50
CA MET A 112 0.87 6.13 5.01
C MET A 112 -0.17 7.03 5.67
N GLU A 113 -1.30 7.18 4.99
CA GLU A 113 -2.54 7.62 5.61
C GLU A 113 -3.46 6.42 5.79
N VAL A 114 -4.02 6.28 6.99
CA VAL A 114 -4.96 5.20 7.34
C VAL A 114 -6.18 5.81 7.99
N VAL A 115 -7.36 5.33 7.62
CA VAL A 115 -8.62 5.71 8.27
C VAL A 115 -9.08 4.56 9.15
N LEU A 116 -9.22 4.84 10.46
CA LEU A 116 -9.66 3.89 11.47
C LEU A 116 -11.18 3.64 11.40
N ALA A 117 -11.65 2.64 12.12
CA ALA A 117 -13.07 2.25 12.12
C ALA A 117 -14.03 3.37 12.58
N ASP A 118 -13.57 4.27 13.46
CA ASP A 118 -14.34 5.45 13.90
C ASP A 118 -14.32 6.61 12.88
N GLY A 119 -13.60 6.44 11.77
CA GLY A 119 -13.42 7.44 10.73
C GLY A 119 -12.35 8.49 11.04
N THR A 120 -11.49 8.25 12.04
CA THR A 120 -10.31 9.07 12.33
C THR A 120 -9.23 8.77 11.29
N ALA A 121 -8.71 9.81 10.62
CA ALA A 121 -7.59 9.68 9.71
C ALA A 121 -6.27 9.90 10.47
N LEU A 122 -5.34 8.96 10.30
CA LEU A 122 -4.00 9.01 10.86
C LEU A 122 -2.97 9.13 9.73
N ARG A 123 -2.03 10.06 9.87
CA ARG A 123 -0.84 10.12 9.02
C ARG A 123 0.35 9.60 9.79
N LEU A 124 0.99 8.57 9.27
CA LEU A 124 2.07 7.82 9.90
C LEU A 124 3.31 7.90 9.03
N GLY A 125 4.47 8.17 9.64
CA GLY A 125 5.73 8.32 8.90
C GLY A 125 5.72 9.52 7.95
N GLY A 126 6.47 9.44 6.85
CA GLY A 126 6.57 10.51 5.86
C GLY A 126 7.72 10.25 4.88
N PRO A 127 8.08 11.21 4.02
CA PRO A 127 9.12 11.05 3.01
C PRO A 127 10.55 11.10 3.63
N LEU A 128 10.73 10.48 4.78
CA LEU A 128 11.98 10.44 5.53
C LEU A 128 12.59 9.04 5.43
N LEU A 129 13.85 8.95 4.98
CA LEU A 129 14.58 7.67 4.93
C LEU A 129 14.99 7.17 6.33
N LYS A 130 15.07 8.07 7.30
CA LYS A 130 15.40 7.76 8.68
C LYS A 130 14.36 8.40 9.60
N ASP A 131 13.61 7.56 10.28
CA ASP A 131 12.71 7.94 11.36
C ASP A 131 12.96 6.98 12.54
N VAL A 132 13.42 7.55 13.66
CA VAL A 132 13.75 6.81 14.88
C VAL A 132 12.95 7.31 16.09
N ALA A 133 12.01 8.22 15.87
CA ALA A 133 11.21 8.81 16.92
C ALA A 133 9.96 7.97 17.20
N GLY A 134 9.89 7.38 18.38
CA GLY A 134 8.73 6.62 18.84
C GLY A 134 8.59 5.24 18.19
N LEU A 135 7.36 4.70 18.23
CA LEU A 135 7.01 3.41 17.65
C LEU A 135 6.71 3.55 16.15
N SER A 136 7.21 2.62 15.34
CA SER A 136 6.90 2.55 13.92
C SER A 136 5.47 2.03 13.71
N LEU A 137 4.48 2.92 13.76
CA LEU A 137 3.09 2.54 13.56
C LEU A 137 2.79 2.13 12.11
N THR A 138 3.58 2.57 11.13
CA THR A 138 3.47 2.07 9.75
C THR A 138 3.59 0.56 9.70
N LYS A 139 4.52 -0.03 10.47
CA LYS A 139 4.72 -1.48 10.55
C LYS A 139 3.57 -2.23 11.21
N LEU A 140 2.74 -1.56 12.00
CA LEU A 140 1.53 -2.15 12.58
C LEU A 140 0.46 -2.41 11.51
N PHE A 141 0.31 -1.47 10.56
CA PHE A 141 -0.69 -1.57 9.49
C PHE A 141 -0.23 -2.40 8.30
N ILE A 142 1.09 -2.50 8.06
CA ILE A 142 1.65 -3.36 7.03
C ILE A 142 1.49 -4.82 7.47
N GLY A 143 0.87 -5.64 6.60
CA GLY A 143 0.56 -7.03 6.91
C GLY A 143 -0.64 -7.22 7.84
N SER A 144 -1.44 -6.16 8.10
CA SER A 144 -2.64 -6.22 8.94
C SER A 144 -3.88 -6.76 8.23
N GLU A 145 -3.80 -7.11 6.94
CA GLU A 145 -4.90 -7.62 6.12
C GLU A 145 -6.14 -6.70 6.08
N GLY A 146 -5.95 -5.40 6.38
CA GLY A 146 -7.02 -4.42 6.42
C GLY A 146 -7.87 -4.40 7.69
N ILE A 147 -7.59 -5.25 8.68
CA ILE A 147 -8.40 -5.35 9.92
C ILE A 147 -8.23 -4.17 10.87
N LEU A 148 -7.11 -3.44 10.78
CA LEU A 148 -6.81 -2.31 11.68
C LEU A 148 -7.28 -0.96 11.13
N GLY A 149 -7.51 -0.86 9.83
CA GLY A 149 -7.94 0.38 9.18
C GLY A 149 -7.83 0.30 7.67
N VAL A 150 -8.34 1.32 7.00
CA VAL A 150 -8.32 1.45 5.54
C VAL A 150 -7.16 2.33 5.12
N ILE A 151 -6.20 1.78 4.40
CA ILE A 151 -5.08 2.54 3.82
C ILE A 151 -5.64 3.40 2.68
N THR A 152 -5.40 4.71 2.73
CA THR A 152 -5.89 5.69 1.74
C THR A 152 -4.77 6.36 0.96
N GLU A 153 -3.54 6.37 1.47
CA GLU A 153 -2.36 6.88 0.80
C GLU A 153 -1.12 6.13 1.30
N LEU A 154 -0.12 5.95 0.45
CA LEU A 154 1.18 5.39 0.77
C LEU A 154 2.28 6.32 0.28
N THR A 155 3.32 6.53 1.09
CA THR A 155 4.58 7.12 0.66
C THR A 155 5.59 6.00 0.50
N LEU A 156 6.05 5.77 -0.73
CA LEU A 156 6.95 4.69 -1.09
C LEU A 156 8.36 5.21 -1.35
N ARG A 157 9.37 4.45 -0.93
CA ARG A 157 10.75 4.65 -1.33
C ARG A 157 10.96 4.06 -2.72
N LEU A 158 11.65 4.80 -3.57
CA LEU A 158 12.13 4.33 -4.86
C LEU A 158 13.66 4.25 -4.85
N ILE A 159 14.21 3.43 -5.71
CA ILE A 159 15.67 3.35 -5.91
C ILE A 159 16.00 3.67 -7.38
N PRO A 160 17.25 4.04 -7.70
CA PRO A 160 17.66 4.21 -9.09
C PRO A 160 17.43 2.92 -9.88
N ALA A 161 16.92 3.06 -11.11
CA ALA A 161 16.80 1.93 -12.01
C ALA A 161 18.18 1.31 -12.25
N GLN A 162 18.27 -0.01 -12.19
CA GLN A 162 19.50 -0.73 -12.49
C GLN A 162 19.69 -0.81 -14.00
N PRO A 163 20.90 -0.66 -14.51
CA PRO A 163 21.17 -0.94 -15.92
C PRO A 163 20.87 -2.42 -16.19
N PRO A 164 20.40 -2.75 -17.41
CA PRO A 164 20.18 -4.15 -17.77
C PRO A 164 21.50 -4.90 -17.64
N ALA A 165 21.47 -6.04 -16.90
CA ALA A 165 22.64 -6.90 -16.82
C ALA A 165 22.86 -7.54 -18.18
N SER A 166 24.00 -7.23 -18.81
CA SER A 166 24.48 -8.01 -19.97
C SER A 166 25.16 -9.26 -19.43
N THR A 167 24.58 -10.42 -19.71
CA THR A 167 25.26 -11.72 -19.58
C THR A 167 25.97 -12.05 -20.87
#